data_2cca763674493b69489ce931f599d775
#
_entry.id   2cca763674493b69489ce931f599d775
#
_cell.length_a   1.000
_cell.length_b   1.000
_cell.length_c   1.000
_cell.angle_alpha   90.00
_cell.angle_beta   90.00
_cell.angle_gamma   90.00
#
_symmetry.space_group_name_H-M   'P 1'
#
loop_
_entity.id
_entity.type
_entity.pdbx_description
1 polymer ?
#
loop_
_entity_poly.entity_id
_entity_poly.type
_entity_poly.pdbx_seq_one_letter_code
_entity_poly.pdbx_strand_id
1 'polypeptide(L)'
;MALNDITINYGQGGLGRALDGEDYYSGILFYTDNNPLNNNSRQAQILSLQQAEQLGIVGNYSDETPATTTLGIDTAGNTGDTWKIVCPEPSGYVTIADISVPASMTGDATAQAEYMANAINSGTRTHGYSATFSTFFVTITSRAGLGLYPNNNPVLWYTTGSYDIYLDGTTNGVASEKAVWHYHISEYFRLQPSGNLRVYFAPLSGNTFDYAELGVMQGSATGKLRQVAIYLANTGANIVNDINIIQTIQSQVDTLIALHQPMSTIVAFDGYTLGDLTTLVDLGAYNCRSVSVTIGQDGNNLGNELSASSNFSMTNLGAVLGAVSYSAVNEDIAWVSKFNMTNGVELSVPAFLNTEVVDMVGQANLLTQLNNYRYLFLRTFVGVAGTYVNDNHCAISEANDYAYMNDNRVIDKAHRLLYAGVLPFLNGTIKLEADGTLSLATCGYVQGLASTSLDAMIRANEISNYQILIDPAQNILATSTLVITANIQPTGVARHITINLGFVTSI
;
A
#
# COMPACT_ATOMS: atom_id res chain seq x y z
N MET A 1 -8.59 -62.03 14.72
CA MET A 1 -9.43 -60.99 15.34
C MET A 1 -8.47 -60.02 15.99
N ALA A 2 -8.48 -58.77 15.56
CA ALA A 2 -7.71 -57.74 16.24
C ALA A 2 -8.33 -57.50 17.63
N LEU A 3 -7.49 -57.34 18.63
CA LEU A 3 -7.92 -56.95 19.98
C LEU A 3 -8.70 -55.64 19.92
N ASN A 4 -9.77 -55.54 20.70
CA ASN A 4 -10.52 -54.30 20.86
C ASN A 4 -9.59 -53.26 21.50
N ASP A 5 -9.25 -52.21 20.77
CA ASP A 5 -8.39 -51.13 21.23
C ASP A 5 -8.90 -49.80 20.69
N ILE A 6 -8.57 -48.69 21.39
CA ILE A 6 -8.92 -47.34 20.98
C ILE A 6 -7.85 -46.85 20.02
N THR A 7 -8.21 -46.66 18.75
CA THR A 7 -7.33 -46.05 17.77
C THR A 7 -7.52 -44.55 17.79
N ILE A 8 -6.45 -43.79 18.17
CA ILE A 8 -6.45 -42.34 18.11
C ILE A 8 -5.81 -41.94 16.78
N ASN A 9 -6.63 -41.49 15.84
CA ASN A 9 -6.17 -40.93 14.59
C ASN A 9 -6.06 -39.40 14.74
N TYR A 10 -4.86 -38.88 14.59
CA TYR A 10 -4.63 -37.43 14.50
C TYR A 10 -5.07 -36.96 13.10
N GLY A 11 -6.34 -36.58 12.96
CA GLY A 11 -6.85 -35.97 11.73
C GLY A 11 -6.57 -34.49 11.73
N GLN A 12 -5.96 -33.97 10.65
CA GLN A 12 -5.93 -32.54 10.36
C GLN A 12 -7.30 -32.15 9.77
N GLY A 13 -7.98 -31.16 10.37
CA GLY A 13 -9.17 -30.52 9.78
C GLY A 13 -10.52 -30.91 10.38
N GLY A 14 -10.60 -31.80 11.41
CA GLY A 14 -11.86 -32.27 11.97
C GLY A 14 -12.45 -31.46 13.12
N LEU A 15 -11.77 -30.49 13.64
CA LEU A 15 -12.30 -29.43 14.50
C LEU A 15 -12.23 -28.16 13.65
N GLY A 16 -13.35 -27.48 13.45
CA GLY A 16 -13.37 -26.14 12.83
C GLY A 16 -12.59 -25.12 13.65
N ARG A 17 -11.28 -25.38 13.84
CA ARG A 17 -10.36 -24.37 14.30
C ARG A 17 -10.20 -23.41 13.15
N ALA A 18 -10.58 -22.16 13.33
CA ALA A 18 -9.94 -21.08 12.62
C ALA A 18 -8.44 -21.34 12.77
N LEU A 19 -7.76 -21.47 11.65
CA LEU A 19 -6.33 -21.72 11.65
C LEU A 19 -5.68 -20.53 12.35
N ASP A 20 -5.09 -20.76 13.52
CA ASP A 20 -4.24 -19.77 14.16
C ASP A 20 -3.22 -19.32 13.13
N GLY A 21 -3.18 -18.00 12.84
CA GLY A 21 -2.18 -17.43 11.96
C GLY A 21 -2.62 -17.12 10.52
N GLU A 22 -3.90 -17.16 10.17
CA GLU A 22 -4.36 -16.65 8.86
C GLU A 22 -4.51 -15.12 8.77
N ASP A 23 -4.42 -14.40 9.88
CA ASP A 23 -4.66 -12.96 9.92
C ASP A 23 -3.60 -12.15 9.15
N TYR A 24 -2.43 -12.72 8.84
CA TYR A 24 -1.35 -12.14 8.04
C TYR A 24 -1.47 -12.39 6.52
N TYR A 25 -2.50 -13.09 6.05
CA TYR A 25 -2.72 -13.30 4.61
C TYR A 25 -3.20 -12.01 3.95
N SER A 26 -2.35 -11.46 3.11
CA SER A 26 -2.55 -10.15 2.48
C SER A 26 -2.59 -10.26 0.96
N GLY A 27 -3.24 -9.30 0.32
CA GLY A 27 -3.22 -9.14 -1.13
C GLY A 27 -2.78 -7.74 -1.53
N ILE A 28 -2.20 -7.60 -2.72
CA ILE A 28 -1.98 -6.32 -3.36
C ILE A 28 -2.41 -6.40 -4.82
N LEU A 29 -3.24 -5.45 -5.23
CA LEU A 29 -3.79 -5.34 -6.57
C LEU A 29 -3.14 -4.17 -7.30
N PHE A 30 -2.50 -4.47 -8.42
CA PHE A 30 -1.97 -3.50 -9.37
C PHE A 30 -2.74 -3.58 -10.68
N TYR A 31 -2.90 -2.46 -11.36
CA TYR A 31 -3.46 -2.41 -12.71
C TYR A 31 -2.34 -2.14 -13.72
N THR A 32 -2.18 -3.03 -14.70
CA THR A 32 -1.15 -2.90 -15.73
C THR A 32 -1.46 -3.80 -16.91
N ASP A 33 -1.09 -3.37 -18.13
CA ASP A 33 -1.11 -4.24 -19.31
C ASP A 33 0.13 -5.12 -19.39
N ASN A 34 1.20 -4.74 -18.70
CA ASN A 34 2.46 -5.48 -18.63
C ASN A 34 2.42 -6.52 -17.49
N ASN A 35 2.21 -7.79 -17.83
CA ASN A 35 2.26 -8.87 -16.85
C ASN A 35 3.71 -9.34 -16.60
N PRO A 36 4.28 -9.13 -15.39
CA PRO A 36 5.63 -9.62 -15.09
C PRO A 36 5.68 -11.13 -14.90
N LEU A 37 4.52 -11.76 -14.65
CA LEU A 37 4.42 -13.19 -14.39
C LEU A 37 4.26 -13.96 -15.70
N ASN A 38 5.01 -15.04 -15.86
CA ASN A 38 4.88 -15.93 -17.02
C ASN A 38 3.69 -16.89 -16.89
N ASN A 39 2.53 -16.37 -16.45
CA ASN A 39 1.31 -17.16 -16.30
C ASN A 39 0.08 -16.36 -16.77
N ASN A 40 -0.94 -17.10 -17.23
CA ASN A 40 -2.18 -16.48 -17.71
C ASN A 40 -3.09 -15.95 -16.57
N SER A 41 -2.85 -16.36 -15.33
CA SER A 41 -3.65 -15.91 -14.19
C SER A 41 -3.28 -14.51 -13.71
N ARG A 42 -2.10 -14.01 -14.09
CA ARG A 42 -1.55 -12.72 -13.64
C ARG A 42 -1.44 -12.59 -12.11
N GLN A 43 -1.45 -13.72 -11.40
CA GLN A 43 -1.41 -13.77 -9.94
C GLN A 43 -0.27 -14.66 -9.46
N ALA A 44 0.33 -14.28 -8.33
CA ALA A 44 1.32 -15.08 -7.62
C ALA A 44 1.16 -14.94 -6.11
N GLN A 45 1.54 -16.00 -5.38
CA GLN A 45 1.78 -15.95 -3.95
C GLN A 45 3.26 -15.68 -3.73
N ILE A 46 3.59 -14.74 -2.85
CA ILE A 46 4.94 -14.29 -2.55
C ILE A 46 5.15 -14.37 -1.04
N LEU A 47 6.22 -15.02 -0.62
CA LEU A 47 6.57 -15.23 0.80
C LEU A 47 7.81 -14.43 1.22
N SER A 48 8.50 -13.79 0.26
CA SER A 48 9.66 -12.94 0.50
C SER A 48 9.90 -12.00 -0.69
N LEU A 49 10.60 -10.89 -0.44
CA LEU A 49 11.03 -9.98 -1.52
C LEU A 49 11.87 -10.69 -2.57
N GLN A 50 12.78 -11.58 -2.16
CA GLN A 50 13.60 -12.37 -3.09
C GLN A 50 12.75 -13.21 -4.05
N GLN A 51 11.63 -13.76 -3.57
CA GLN A 51 10.70 -14.50 -4.45
C GLN A 51 10.00 -13.58 -5.45
N ALA A 52 9.67 -12.34 -5.07
CA ALA A 52 9.15 -11.35 -6.01
C ALA A 52 10.16 -11.05 -7.12
N GLU A 53 11.43 -10.86 -6.75
CA GLU A 53 12.52 -10.62 -7.71
C GLU A 53 12.73 -11.80 -8.67
N GLN A 54 12.63 -13.04 -8.17
CA GLN A 54 12.70 -14.26 -9.01
C GLN A 54 11.53 -14.35 -10.01
N LEU A 55 10.39 -13.75 -9.68
CA LEU A 55 9.23 -13.65 -10.58
C LEU A 55 9.34 -12.49 -11.58
N GLY A 56 10.44 -11.75 -11.57
CA GLY A 56 10.69 -10.64 -12.49
C GLY A 56 10.21 -9.28 -12.00
N ILE A 57 9.77 -9.18 -10.73
CA ILE A 57 9.39 -7.92 -10.08
C ILE A 57 10.66 -7.37 -9.41
N VAL A 58 11.41 -6.55 -10.15
CA VAL A 58 12.75 -6.09 -9.74
C VAL A 58 12.80 -4.56 -9.69
N GLY A 59 13.50 -4.01 -8.69
CA GLY A 59 13.67 -2.57 -8.50
C GLY A 59 14.85 -1.96 -9.29
N ASN A 60 15.34 -2.64 -10.33
CA ASN A 60 16.54 -2.24 -11.07
C ASN A 60 16.25 -1.42 -12.34
N TYR A 61 15.02 -0.94 -12.52
CA TYR A 61 14.58 -0.14 -13.65
C TYR A 61 14.75 -0.81 -15.02
N SER A 62 14.77 -2.14 -15.11
CA SER A 62 15.08 -2.88 -16.35
C SER A 62 14.04 -2.74 -17.46
N ASP A 63 12.86 -2.23 -17.15
CA ASP A 63 11.76 -1.93 -18.08
C ASP A 63 11.62 -0.43 -18.37
N GLU A 64 12.50 0.40 -17.81
CA GLU A 64 12.55 1.84 -18.10
C GLU A 64 13.11 2.10 -19.49
N THR A 65 12.57 3.10 -20.18
CA THR A 65 13.19 3.70 -21.34
C THR A 65 13.84 5.01 -20.92
N PRO A 66 15.19 5.14 -20.93
CA PRO A 66 15.84 6.39 -20.57
C PRO A 66 15.52 7.51 -21.57
N ALA A 67 15.36 8.73 -21.06
CA ALA A 67 15.25 9.92 -21.91
C ALA A 67 16.59 10.22 -22.58
N THR A 68 16.56 10.79 -23.79
CA THR A 68 17.76 11.30 -24.45
C THR A 68 17.61 12.75 -24.86
N THR A 69 18.73 13.48 -24.83
CA THR A 69 18.84 14.86 -25.32
C THR A 69 20.03 14.94 -26.28
N THR A 70 19.79 15.38 -27.51
CA THR A 70 20.84 15.57 -28.50
C THR A 70 21.13 17.04 -28.66
N LEU A 71 22.37 17.43 -28.42
CA LEU A 71 22.91 18.78 -28.60
C LEU A 71 23.84 18.81 -29.83
N GLY A 72 23.65 19.79 -30.68
CA GLY A 72 24.51 20.05 -31.85
C GLY A 72 25.44 21.24 -31.61
N ILE A 73 26.67 21.15 -32.09
CA ILE A 73 27.63 22.25 -32.09
C ILE A 73 27.49 23.04 -33.41
N ASP A 74 26.87 24.23 -33.37
CA ASP A 74 26.74 25.09 -34.54
C ASP A 74 28.06 25.80 -34.82
N THR A 75 28.65 26.41 -33.80
CA THR A 75 29.95 27.04 -33.89
C THR A 75 30.91 26.40 -32.87
N ALA A 76 31.99 25.84 -33.41
CA ALA A 76 33.05 25.25 -32.59
C ALA A 76 33.80 26.32 -31.79
N GLY A 77 34.03 26.02 -30.50
CA GLY A 77 34.75 26.92 -29.60
C GLY A 77 36.24 27.04 -29.93
N ASN A 78 36.84 28.13 -29.47
CA ASN A 78 38.27 28.38 -29.48
C ASN A 78 38.96 27.88 -28.19
N THR A 79 40.28 27.83 -28.20
CA THR A 79 41.05 27.50 -27.00
C THR A 79 40.64 28.31 -25.79
N GLY A 80 40.23 27.63 -24.73
CA GLY A 80 39.82 28.25 -23.46
C GLY A 80 38.33 28.57 -23.35
N ASP A 81 37.57 28.51 -24.45
CA ASP A 81 36.10 28.59 -24.38
C ASP A 81 35.58 27.41 -23.59
N THR A 82 34.48 27.57 -22.84
CA THR A 82 33.97 26.53 -21.96
C THR A 82 32.57 26.08 -22.39
N TRP A 83 32.31 24.82 -22.10
CA TRP A 83 30.99 24.19 -22.25
C TRP A 83 30.65 23.42 -20.99
N LYS A 84 29.57 23.83 -20.31
CA LYS A 84 29.04 23.22 -19.12
C LYS A 84 27.67 22.62 -19.40
N ILE A 85 27.45 21.37 -19.00
CA ILE A 85 26.15 20.70 -19.09
C ILE A 85 25.65 20.37 -17.69
N VAL A 86 24.39 20.68 -17.43
CA VAL A 86 23.67 20.33 -16.20
C VAL A 86 22.40 19.57 -16.54
N CYS A 87 22.19 18.45 -15.87
CA CYS A 87 21.06 17.57 -16.09
C CYS A 87 20.07 17.59 -14.91
N PRO A 88 18.77 17.38 -15.18
CA PRO A 88 17.74 17.43 -14.15
C PRO A 88 17.77 16.20 -13.26
N GLU A 89 17.62 16.42 -11.95
CA GLU A 89 17.42 15.41 -10.91
C GLU A 89 16.25 15.83 -10.02
N PRO A 90 15.51 14.91 -9.39
CA PRO A 90 14.45 15.28 -8.45
C PRO A 90 14.92 16.15 -7.28
N SER A 91 16.20 16.04 -6.90
CA SER A 91 16.84 16.86 -5.88
C SER A 91 17.39 18.22 -6.39
N GLY A 92 17.27 18.50 -7.69
CA GLY A 92 17.82 19.68 -8.37
C GLY A 92 18.79 19.30 -9.49
N TYR A 93 19.32 20.31 -10.19
CA TYR A 93 20.22 20.08 -11.32
C TYR A 93 21.61 19.64 -10.90
N VAL A 94 22.18 18.63 -11.59
CA VAL A 94 23.55 18.14 -11.39
C VAL A 94 24.43 18.51 -12.60
N THR A 95 25.65 18.98 -12.34
CA THR A 95 26.66 19.20 -13.40
C THR A 95 27.25 17.85 -13.81
N ILE A 96 27.08 17.47 -15.10
CA ILE A 96 27.61 16.20 -15.64
C ILE A 96 28.90 16.40 -16.46
N ALA A 97 29.14 17.60 -16.95
CA ALA A 97 30.40 18.01 -17.58
C ALA A 97 30.62 19.51 -17.43
N ASP A 98 31.88 19.93 -17.29
CA ASP A 98 32.34 21.32 -17.30
C ASP A 98 33.75 21.28 -17.87
N ILE A 99 33.92 21.66 -19.14
CA ILE A 99 35.17 21.51 -19.86
C ILE A 99 35.59 22.83 -20.53
N SER A 100 36.90 22.98 -20.73
CA SER A 100 37.49 24.00 -21.58
C SER A 100 38.02 23.39 -22.86
N VAL A 101 37.83 24.04 -23.98
CA VAL A 101 38.32 23.61 -25.31
C VAL A 101 39.84 23.59 -25.32
N PRO A 102 40.50 22.44 -25.56
CA PRO A 102 41.95 22.35 -25.71
C PRO A 102 42.41 23.00 -27.01
N ALA A 103 43.67 23.50 -27.05
CA ALA A 103 44.23 24.10 -28.24
C ALA A 103 44.26 23.21 -29.48
N SER A 104 44.36 21.87 -29.28
CA SER A 104 44.32 20.85 -30.34
C SER A 104 42.96 20.67 -30.99
N MET A 105 41.87 21.21 -30.41
CA MET A 105 40.49 21.02 -30.88
C MET A 105 39.84 22.35 -31.28
N THR A 106 40.58 23.45 -31.32
CA THR A 106 40.09 24.78 -31.72
C THR A 106 39.46 24.73 -33.13
N GLY A 107 38.19 25.15 -33.23
CA GLY A 107 37.44 25.18 -34.50
C GLY A 107 37.03 23.80 -35.06
N ASP A 108 37.24 22.71 -34.34
CA ASP A 108 36.83 21.37 -34.74
C ASP A 108 35.62 20.87 -33.92
N ALA A 109 34.42 21.04 -34.46
CA ALA A 109 33.17 20.64 -33.81
C ALA A 109 33.09 19.14 -33.54
N THR A 110 33.64 18.29 -34.43
CA THR A 110 33.61 16.83 -34.26
C THR A 110 34.51 16.38 -33.11
N ALA A 111 35.75 16.93 -33.05
CA ALA A 111 36.66 16.63 -31.95
C ALA A 111 36.13 17.14 -30.61
N GLN A 112 35.45 18.28 -30.61
CA GLN A 112 34.83 18.85 -29.40
C GLN A 112 33.62 18.06 -28.94
N ALA A 113 32.78 17.50 -29.86
CA ALA A 113 31.67 16.62 -29.52
C ALA A 113 32.17 15.30 -28.90
N GLU A 114 33.21 14.71 -29.48
CA GLU A 114 33.87 13.53 -28.91
C GLU A 114 34.42 13.81 -27.49
N TYR A 115 35.11 14.95 -27.33
CA TYR A 115 35.69 15.33 -26.06
C TYR A 115 34.64 15.55 -24.97
N MET A 116 33.50 16.18 -25.31
CA MET A 116 32.37 16.36 -24.41
C MET A 116 31.74 15.02 -24.01
N ALA A 117 31.48 14.13 -24.97
CA ALA A 117 30.93 12.80 -24.66
C ALA A 117 31.86 12.00 -23.75
N ASN A 118 33.17 12.07 -24.00
CA ASN A 118 34.17 11.42 -23.14
C ASN A 118 34.23 12.02 -21.73
N ALA A 119 34.08 13.36 -21.60
CA ALA A 119 34.03 14.03 -20.33
C ALA A 119 32.79 13.58 -19.51
N ILE A 120 31.61 13.53 -20.11
CA ILE A 120 30.39 13.01 -19.48
C ILE A 120 30.62 11.54 -19.04
N ASN A 121 31.11 10.69 -19.94
CA ASN A 121 31.30 9.25 -19.66
C ASN A 121 32.35 8.98 -18.58
N SER A 122 33.31 9.87 -18.41
CA SER A 122 34.30 9.76 -17.31
C SER A 122 33.67 9.91 -15.92
N GLY A 123 32.56 10.67 -15.84
CA GLY A 123 31.77 10.92 -14.63
C GLY A 123 30.58 9.99 -14.42
N THR A 124 30.27 9.06 -15.35
CA THR A 124 29.06 8.23 -15.31
C THR A 124 28.89 7.47 -14.00
N ARG A 125 29.98 7.00 -13.38
CA ARG A 125 29.92 6.33 -12.08
C ARG A 125 29.44 7.21 -10.93
N THR A 126 29.55 8.52 -11.08
CA THR A 126 29.17 9.53 -10.07
C THR A 126 27.77 10.05 -10.29
N HIS A 127 27.43 10.42 -11.53
CA HIS A 127 26.14 11.05 -11.86
C HIS A 127 25.19 10.15 -12.63
N GLY A 128 25.63 8.97 -13.13
CA GLY A 128 24.80 7.97 -13.81
C GLY A 128 24.47 8.26 -15.28
N TYR A 129 24.63 9.48 -15.77
CA TYR A 129 24.39 9.85 -17.15
C TYR A 129 25.51 9.31 -18.06
N SER A 130 25.14 9.03 -19.32
CA SER A 130 26.09 8.62 -20.35
C SER A 130 25.88 9.46 -21.61
N ALA A 131 26.88 9.49 -22.50
CA ALA A 131 26.78 10.20 -23.76
C ALA A 131 27.42 9.43 -24.90
N THR A 132 26.87 9.62 -26.11
CA THR A 132 27.47 9.20 -27.38
C THR A 132 27.67 10.43 -28.25
N PHE A 133 28.59 10.35 -29.23
CA PHE A 133 28.76 11.41 -30.20
C PHE A 133 28.62 10.86 -31.62
N SER A 134 28.20 11.73 -32.54
CA SER A 134 28.18 11.44 -33.98
C SER A 134 28.39 12.74 -34.71
N THR A 135 29.45 12.83 -35.49
CA THR A 135 29.88 14.10 -36.10
C THR A 135 29.99 15.23 -35.06
N PHE A 136 29.21 16.28 -35.16
CA PHE A 136 29.18 17.42 -34.23
C PHE A 136 28.01 17.33 -33.23
N PHE A 137 27.34 16.19 -33.10
CA PHE A 137 26.27 15.95 -32.15
C PHE A 137 26.74 15.21 -30.92
N VAL A 138 26.20 15.55 -29.76
CA VAL A 138 26.34 14.83 -28.48
C VAL A 138 24.95 14.41 -28.01
N THR A 139 24.71 13.10 -27.94
CA THR A 139 23.45 12.56 -27.40
C THR A 139 23.68 12.12 -25.98
N ILE A 140 23.02 12.78 -25.04
CA ILE A 140 23.07 12.52 -23.62
C ILE A 140 21.91 11.58 -23.27
N THR A 141 22.20 10.49 -22.57
CA THR A 141 21.21 9.52 -22.08
C THR A 141 21.06 9.67 -20.57
N SER A 142 19.83 9.80 -20.12
CA SER A 142 19.52 9.92 -18.69
C SER A 142 19.93 8.67 -17.91
N ARG A 143 20.23 8.85 -16.62
CA ARG A 143 20.46 7.71 -15.71
C ARG A 143 19.18 6.92 -15.49
N ALA A 144 19.33 5.66 -15.12
CA ALA A 144 18.21 4.82 -14.70
C ALA A 144 17.53 5.39 -13.44
N GLY A 145 16.21 5.22 -13.36
CA GLY A 145 15.37 5.70 -12.27
C GLY A 145 14.84 7.13 -12.45
N LEU A 146 15.11 7.79 -13.57
CA LEU A 146 14.54 9.11 -13.85
C LEU A 146 13.21 9.06 -14.61
N GLY A 147 12.93 7.97 -15.31
CA GLY A 147 11.65 7.74 -15.99
C GLY A 147 11.17 8.93 -16.81
N LEU A 148 10.01 9.47 -16.43
CA LEU A 148 9.37 10.61 -17.08
C LEU A 148 9.96 11.97 -16.64
N TYR A 149 10.76 12.03 -15.57
CA TYR A 149 11.21 13.28 -14.99
C TYR A 149 11.93 14.22 -16.00
N PRO A 150 12.86 13.73 -16.85
CA PRO A 150 13.53 14.55 -17.85
C PRO A 150 12.61 15.09 -18.96
N ASN A 151 11.42 14.50 -19.16
CA ASN A 151 10.50 14.95 -20.21
C ASN A 151 9.95 16.36 -19.93
N ASN A 152 9.82 16.71 -18.63
CA ASN A 152 9.33 18.01 -18.17
C ASN A 152 10.44 18.93 -17.64
N ASN A 153 11.65 18.40 -17.47
CA ASN A 153 12.81 19.08 -16.91
C ASN A 153 13.98 18.94 -17.90
N PRO A 154 14.24 19.94 -18.76
CA PRO A 154 15.22 19.81 -19.83
C PRO A 154 16.66 19.83 -19.33
N VAL A 155 17.56 19.22 -20.08
CA VAL A 155 19.00 19.43 -19.96
C VAL A 155 19.32 20.89 -20.27
N LEU A 156 20.14 21.51 -19.43
CA LEU A 156 20.62 22.89 -19.63
C LEU A 156 22.11 22.89 -19.97
N TRP A 157 22.53 23.83 -20.80
CA TRP A 157 23.93 24.03 -21.13
C TRP A 157 24.32 25.50 -21.09
N TYR A 158 25.57 25.73 -20.80
CA TYR A 158 26.15 27.06 -20.68
C TYR A 158 27.48 27.08 -21.46
N THR A 159 27.65 28.06 -22.33
CA THR A 159 28.85 28.24 -23.14
C THR A 159 29.50 29.59 -22.88
N THR A 160 30.81 29.69 -23.16
CA THR A 160 31.54 30.96 -23.16
C THR A 160 32.30 31.14 -24.45
N GLY A 161 32.68 32.37 -24.74
CA GLY A 161 33.43 32.71 -25.94
C GLY A 161 32.62 32.63 -27.23
N SER A 162 33.20 31.97 -28.23
CA SER A 162 32.58 31.79 -29.55
C SER A 162 31.74 30.49 -29.68
N TYR A 163 31.67 29.70 -28.61
CA TYR A 163 30.95 28.43 -28.62
C TYR A 163 29.45 28.63 -28.80
N ASP A 164 28.89 28.03 -29.83
CA ASP A 164 27.42 28.00 -30.03
C ASP A 164 26.89 26.56 -30.13
N ILE A 165 25.89 26.26 -29.32
CA ILE A 165 25.30 24.94 -29.16
C ILE A 165 23.78 25.09 -29.20
N TYR A 166 23.13 24.19 -29.92
CA TYR A 166 21.68 24.13 -30.03
C TYR A 166 21.12 22.78 -29.63
N LEU A 167 19.83 22.74 -29.28
CA LEU A 167 19.08 21.52 -29.08
C LEU A 167 18.65 20.99 -30.45
N ASP A 168 19.13 19.77 -30.80
CA ASP A 168 18.76 19.08 -32.03
C ASP A 168 17.51 18.20 -31.84
N GLY A 169 17.40 17.51 -30.72
CA GLY A 169 16.25 16.69 -30.42
C GLY A 169 16.24 16.09 -29.03
N THR A 170 15.04 15.60 -28.64
CA THR A 170 14.84 14.88 -27.39
C THR A 170 14.00 13.62 -27.65
N THR A 171 14.26 12.56 -26.91
CA THR A 171 13.39 11.39 -26.84
C THR A 171 12.88 11.27 -25.41
N ASN A 172 11.57 11.11 -25.27
CA ASN A 172 10.95 10.99 -23.96
C ASN A 172 11.33 9.69 -23.27
N GLY A 173 11.60 9.79 -21.98
CA GLY A 173 11.73 8.64 -21.11
C GLY A 173 10.39 8.01 -20.77
N VAL A 174 10.41 6.74 -20.35
CA VAL A 174 9.24 5.98 -19.85
C VAL A 174 9.61 5.41 -18.49
N ALA A 175 8.74 5.58 -17.52
CA ALA A 175 8.97 5.10 -16.15
C ALA A 175 8.94 3.57 -16.05
N SER A 176 9.66 3.03 -15.07
CA SER A 176 9.63 1.61 -14.73
C SER A 176 8.38 1.27 -13.92
N GLU A 177 7.50 0.43 -14.42
CA GLU A 177 6.40 -0.14 -13.64
C GLU A 177 6.92 -1.18 -12.61
N LYS A 178 7.94 -1.94 -12.96
CA LYS A 178 8.52 -2.96 -12.07
C LYS A 178 9.10 -2.35 -10.80
N ALA A 179 9.75 -1.19 -10.92
CA ALA A 179 10.30 -0.49 -9.76
C ALA A 179 9.18 -0.04 -8.79
N VAL A 180 8.03 0.40 -9.31
CA VAL A 180 6.84 0.76 -8.51
C VAL A 180 6.28 -0.46 -7.77
N TRP A 181 6.08 -1.59 -8.46
CA TRP A 181 5.59 -2.81 -7.83
C TRP A 181 6.56 -3.33 -6.76
N HIS A 182 7.86 -3.35 -7.12
CA HIS A 182 8.92 -3.76 -6.19
C HIS A 182 8.93 -2.88 -4.94
N TYR A 183 8.78 -1.56 -5.08
CA TYR A 183 8.71 -0.63 -3.95
C TYR A 183 7.60 -1.01 -2.97
N HIS A 184 6.36 -1.15 -3.42
CA HIS A 184 5.24 -1.50 -2.54
C HIS A 184 5.39 -2.88 -1.91
N ILE A 185 5.92 -3.86 -2.65
CA ILE A 185 6.17 -5.21 -2.13
C ILE A 185 7.33 -5.20 -1.12
N SER A 186 8.40 -4.44 -1.38
CA SER A 186 9.52 -4.30 -0.45
C SER A 186 9.10 -3.65 0.85
N GLU A 187 8.29 -2.59 0.79
CA GLU A 187 7.74 -1.91 1.95
C GLU A 187 6.82 -2.83 2.78
N TYR A 188 6.02 -3.67 2.12
CA TYR A 188 5.24 -4.70 2.80
C TYR A 188 6.13 -5.67 3.58
N PHE A 189 7.14 -6.28 2.93
CA PHE A 189 8.01 -7.25 3.59
C PHE A 189 8.98 -6.62 4.60
N ARG A 190 9.28 -5.32 4.47
CA ARG A 190 10.06 -4.58 5.46
C ARG A 190 9.34 -4.53 6.82
N LEU A 191 8.02 -4.35 6.83
CA LEU A 191 7.20 -4.31 8.05
C LEU A 191 6.63 -5.67 8.45
N GLN A 192 6.44 -6.60 7.49
CA GLN A 192 5.95 -7.95 7.73
C GLN A 192 6.84 -9.01 7.07
N PRO A 193 8.03 -9.29 7.64
CA PRO A 193 9.00 -10.20 7.01
C PRO A 193 8.50 -11.65 6.84
N SER A 194 7.54 -12.08 7.67
CA SER A 194 6.94 -13.42 7.63
C SER A 194 5.59 -13.44 6.94
N GLY A 195 5.24 -12.38 6.20
CA GLY A 195 3.96 -12.21 5.55
C GLY A 195 3.72 -13.23 4.42
N ASN A 196 2.45 -13.41 4.10
CA ASN A 196 1.99 -14.17 2.94
C ASN A 196 1.24 -13.20 2.03
N LEU A 197 1.91 -12.76 0.97
CA LEU A 197 1.39 -11.75 0.05
C LEU A 197 0.95 -12.39 -1.25
N ARG A 198 -0.29 -12.15 -1.66
CA ARG A 198 -0.78 -12.47 -2.99
C ARG A 198 -0.78 -11.21 -3.83
N VAL A 199 -0.06 -11.23 -4.96
CA VAL A 199 -0.07 -10.13 -5.92
C VAL A 199 -1.00 -10.46 -7.08
N TYR A 200 -1.70 -9.45 -7.60
CA TYR A 200 -2.47 -9.55 -8.82
C TYR A 200 -2.19 -8.34 -9.71
N PHE A 201 -1.78 -8.60 -10.94
CA PHE A 201 -1.55 -7.61 -12.00
C PHE A 201 -2.75 -7.64 -12.95
N ALA A 202 -3.85 -6.97 -12.57
CA ALA A 202 -5.06 -6.91 -13.37
C ALA A 202 -4.83 -6.09 -14.65
N PRO A 203 -5.47 -6.43 -15.78
CA PRO A 203 -5.39 -5.62 -16.99
C PRO A 203 -5.85 -4.19 -16.73
N LEU A 204 -5.13 -3.20 -17.26
CA LEU A 204 -5.51 -1.79 -17.23
C LEU A 204 -6.43 -1.45 -18.39
N SER A 205 -6.03 -1.82 -19.60
CA SER A 205 -6.79 -1.56 -20.82
C SER A 205 -8.09 -2.38 -20.86
N GLY A 206 -9.20 -1.68 -21.09
CA GLY A 206 -10.53 -2.31 -21.15
C GLY A 206 -11.10 -2.74 -19.80
N ASN A 207 -10.44 -2.39 -18.69
CA ASN A 207 -10.94 -2.64 -17.34
C ASN A 207 -12.14 -1.71 -17.06
N THR A 208 -13.19 -2.24 -16.44
CA THR A 208 -14.38 -1.47 -16.03
C THR A 208 -14.25 -0.90 -14.62
N PHE A 209 -13.18 -1.25 -13.89
CA PHE A 209 -12.94 -0.85 -12.51
C PHE A 209 -14.14 -1.10 -11.58
N ASP A 210 -14.76 -2.26 -11.76
CA ASP A 210 -15.83 -2.73 -10.86
C ASP A 210 -15.27 -3.50 -9.64
N TYR A 211 -13.95 -3.67 -9.59
CA TYR A 211 -13.20 -4.35 -8.53
C TYR A 211 -13.58 -5.81 -8.29
N ALA A 212 -14.15 -6.47 -9.27
CA ALA A 212 -14.43 -7.91 -9.24
C ALA A 212 -13.14 -8.75 -9.02
N GLU A 213 -11.98 -8.17 -9.30
CA GLU A 213 -10.66 -8.72 -9.02
C GLU A 213 -10.49 -9.14 -7.55
N LEU A 214 -11.14 -8.46 -6.61
CA LEU A 214 -11.13 -8.83 -5.19
C LEU A 214 -11.71 -10.24 -4.98
N GLY A 215 -12.81 -10.56 -5.65
CA GLY A 215 -13.40 -11.90 -5.65
C GLY A 215 -12.49 -12.95 -6.28
N VAL A 216 -11.83 -12.58 -7.40
CA VAL A 216 -10.87 -13.46 -8.10
C VAL A 216 -9.65 -13.74 -7.20
N MET A 217 -9.10 -12.72 -6.53
CA MET A 217 -8.00 -12.87 -5.57
C MET A 217 -8.41 -13.76 -4.38
N GLN A 218 -9.59 -13.52 -3.81
CA GLN A 218 -10.10 -14.30 -2.69
C GLN A 218 -10.32 -15.77 -3.07
N GLY A 219 -10.89 -16.03 -4.25
CA GLY A 219 -11.04 -17.38 -4.78
C GLY A 219 -9.71 -18.10 -4.97
N SER A 220 -8.70 -17.43 -5.54
CA SER A 220 -7.37 -17.98 -5.74
C SER A 220 -6.62 -18.23 -4.42
N ALA A 221 -6.95 -17.47 -3.38
CA ALA A 221 -6.44 -17.65 -2.02
C ALA A 221 -7.27 -18.63 -1.19
N THR A 222 -8.25 -19.31 -1.78
CA THR A 222 -9.16 -20.26 -1.09
C THR A 222 -9.89 -19.64 0.11
N GLY A 223 -10.32 -18.38 -0.01
CA GLY A 223 -11.04 -17.65 1.04
C GLY A 223 -10.16 -17.15 2.18
N LYS A 224 -8.83 -17.11 2.03
CA LYS A 224 -7.90 -16.82 3.13
C LYS A 224 -7.40 -15.40 3.21
N LEU A 225 -7.64 -14.54 2.21
CA LEU A 225 -7.24 -13.12 2.29
C LEU A 225 -8.02 -12.40 3.40
N ARG A 226 -7.30 -11.59 4.16
CA ARG A 226 -7.85 -10.81 5.29
C ARG A 226 -7.75 -9.31 5.06
N GLN A 227 -6.77 -8.88 4.30
CA GLN A 227 -6.59 -7.49 3.87
C GLN A 227 -6.05 -7.44 2.45
N VAL A 228 -6.49 -6.44 1.68
CA VAL A 228 -6.02 -6.20 0.31
C VAL A 228 -5.72 -4.71 0.12
N ALA A 229 -4.54 -4.42 -0.40
CA ALA A 229 -4.17 -3.09 -0.86
C ALA A 229 -4.47 -2.92 -2.35
N ILE A 230 -5.01 -1.77 -2.75
CA ILE A 230 -5.39 -1.46 -4.12
C ILE A 230 -4.63 -0.21 -4.56
N TYR A 231 -3.72 -0.37 -5.52
CA TYR A 231 -2.94 0.71 -6.09
C TYR A 231 -3.65 1.28 -7.33
N LEU A 232 -4.19 2.49 -7.21
CA LEU A 232 -4.94 3.17 -8.25
C LEU A 232 -4.21 4.37 -8.87
N ALA A 233 -3.04 4.75 -8.34
CA ALA A 233 -2.34 5.96 -8.76
C ALA A 233 -2.00 5.98 -10.26
N ASN A 234 -1.73 4.82 -10.87
CA ASN A 234 -1.44 4.72 -12.30
C ASN A 234 -2.68 4.53 -13.20
N THR A 235 -3.87 4.53 -12.64
CA THR A 235 -5.13 4.33 -13.40
C THR A 235 -5.77 5.64 -13.86
N GLY A 236 -5.23 6.78 -13.42
CA GLY A 236 -5.83 8.09 -13.57
C GLY A 236 -6.94 8.40 -12.55
N ALA A 237 -7.26 7.46 -11.65
CA ALA A 237 -8.25 7.68 -10.59
C ALA A 237 -7.73 8.71 -9.58
N ASN A 238 -8.42 9.85 -9.50
CA ASN A 238 -8.10 10.93 -8.58
C ASN A 238 -9.08 10.95 -7.42
N ILE A 239 -8.55 11.09 -6.20
CA ILE A 239 -9.35 11.04 -4.97
C ILE A 239 -10.45 12.11 -4.87
N VAL A 240 -10.32 13.23 -5.58
CA VAL A 240 -11.33 14.30 -5.57
C VAL A 240 -12.44 14.02 -6.59
N ASN A 241 -12.07 13.47 -7.75
CA ASN A 241 -13.00 13.28 -8.87
C ASN A 241 -13.69 11.92 -8.85
N ASP A 242 -13.01 10.89 -8.34
CA ASP A 242 -13.43 9.50 -8.45
C ASP A 242 -13.74 8.85 -7.09
N ILE A 243 -14.09 9.64 -6.10
CA ILE A 243 -14.25 9.16 -4.72
C ILE A 243 -15.31 8.04 -4.57
N ASN A 244 -16.28 7.93 -5.48
CA ASN A 244 -17.30 6.87 -5.48
C ASN A 244 -16.69 5.46 -5.66
N ILE A 245 -15.44 5.37 -6.10
CA ILE A 245 -14.67 4.13 -6.18
C ILE A 245 -14.69 3.38 -4.83
N ILE A 246 -14.59 4.09 -3.70
CA ILE A 246 -14.61 3.46 -2.36
C ILE A 246 -15.94 2.74 -2.08
N GLN A 247 -17.06 3.26 -2.57
CA GLN A 247 -18.37 2.60 -2.43
C GLN A 247 -18.47 1.36 -3.33
N THR A 248 -17.89 1.40 -4.53
CA THR A 248 -17.81 0.24 -5.43
C THR A 248 -16.96 -0.87 -4.80
N ILE A 249 -15.82 -0.54 -4.22
CA ILE A 249 -14.97 -1.49 -3.48
C ILE A 249 -15.75 -2.08 -2.29
N GLN A 250 -16.43 -1.23 -1.49
CA GLN A 250 -17.25 -1.71 -0.37
C GLN A 250 -18.31 -2.72 -0.83
N SER A 251 -18.99 -2.45 -1.94
CA SER A 251 -20.01 -3.35 -2.51
C SER A 251 -19.42 -4.73 -2.86
N GLN A 252 -18.20 -4.80 -3.39
CA GLN A 252 -17.51 -6.07 -3.63
C GLN A 252 -17.17 -6.78 -2.33
N VAL A 253 -16.68 -6.04 -1.33
CA VAL A 253 -16.40 -6.63 -0.01
C VAL A 253 -17.67 -7.12 0.67
N ASP A 254 -18.80 -6.40 0.56
CA ASP A 254 -20.10 -6.84 1.09
C ASP A 254 -20.54 -8.17 0.45
N THR A 255 -20.29 -8.35 -0.84
CA THR A 255 -20.53 -9.64 -1.53
C THR A 255 -19.68 -10.76 -0.93
N LEU A 256 -18.42 -10.48 -0.61
CA LEU A 256 -17.53 -11.46 0.04
C LEU A 256 -17.92 -11.72 1.51
N ILE A 257 -18.39 -10.71 2.23
CA ILE A 257 -18.96 -10.88 3.57
C ILE A 257 -20.16 -11.82 3.55
N ALA A 258 -21.06 -11.67 2.57
CA ALA A 258 -22.20 -12.57 2.38
C ALA A 258 -21.77 -14.02 2.06
N LEU A 259 -20.57 -14.21 1.51
CA LEU A 259 -19.94 -15.51 1.28
C LEU A 259 -19.06 -15.98 2.46
N HIS A 260 -19.15 -15.34 3.63
CA HIS A 260 -18.36 -15.60 4.82
C HIS A 260 -16.83 -15.43 4.65
N GLN A 261 -16.43 -14.57 3.74
CA GLN A 261 -15.04 -14.26 3.40
C GLN A 261 -14.72 -12.77 3.56
N PRO A 262 -15.00 -12.16 4.72
CA PRO A 262 -14.78 -10.73 4.93
C PRO A 262 -13.29 -10.38 4.83
N MET A 263 -13.01 -9.16 4.34
CA MET A 263 -11.67 -8.59 4.26
C MET A 263 -11.71 -7.07 4.44
N SER A 264 -10.60 -6.49 4.89
CA SER A 264 -10.36 -5.04 4.89
C SER A 264 -9.64 -4.63 3.60
N THR A 265 -9.91 -3.45 3.08
CA THR A 265 -9.23 -2.90 1.90
C THR A 265 -8.56 -1.58 2.22
N ILE A 266 -7.38 -1.35 1.63
CA ILE A 266 -6.61 -0.12 1.74
C ILE A 266 -6.41 0.40 0.32
N VAL A 267 -6.79 1.65 0.08
CA VAL A 267 -6.78 2.25 -1.26
C VAL A 267 -5.80 3.41 -1.32
N ALA A 268 -5.04 3.48 -2.41
CA ALA A 268 -4.19 4.61 -2.75
C ALA A 268 -4.58 5.17 -4.13
N PHE A 269 -5.02 6.41 -4.14
CA PHE A 269 -5.35 7.17 -5.35
C PHE A 269 -4.16 7.96 -5.88
N ASP A 270 -4.28 8.45 -7.10
CA ASP A 270 -3.35 9.44 -7.63
C ASP A 270 -3.66 10.82 -7.05
N GLY A 271 -2.65 11.45 -6.52
CA GLY A 271 -2.70 12.81 -5.99
C GLY A 271 -1.48 13.64 -6.39
N TYR A 272 -0.63 13.09 -7.26
CA TYR A 272 0.61 13.77 -7.68
C TYR A 272 0.34 15.15 -8.29
N THR A 273 -0.78 15.28 -9.01
CA THR A 273 -1.21 16.55 -9.62
C THR A 273 -2.12 17.40 -8.72
N LEU A 274 -2.44 16.91 -7.52
CA LEU A 274 -3.29 17.62 -6.57
C LEU A 274 -2.51 18.78 -5.94
N GLY A 275 -2.90 20.02 -6.22
CA GLY A 275 -2.23 21.20 -5.68
C GLY A 275 -2.62 21.55 -4.25
N ASP A 276 -3.87 21.25 -3.84
CA ASP A 276 -4.44 21.68 -2.55
C ASP A 276 -5.12 20.54 -1.82
N LEU A 277 -4.53 20.10 -0.72
CA LEU A 277 -5.06 19.05 0.15
C LEU A 277 -6.36 19.43 0.88
N THR A 278 -6.69 20.72 0.97
CA THR A 278 -7.95 21.18 1.58
C THR A 278 -9.18 20.84 0.73
N THR A 279 -8.97 20.47 -0.55
CA THR A 279 -10.04 20.04 -1.47
C THR A 279 -10.46 18.59 -1.26
N LEU A 280 -9.72 17.82 -0.45
CA LEU A 280 -10.06 16.44 -0.13
C LEU A 280 -11.41 16.37 0.59
N VAL A 281 -12.21 15.37 0.23
CA VAL A 281 -13.58 15.19 0.72
C VAL A 281 -13.62 14.44 2.06
N ASP A 282 -14.68 14.64 2.83
CA ASP A 282 -14.91 13.90 4.06
C ASP A 282 -15.31 12.45 3.77
N LEU A 283 -14.41 11.49 4.06
CA LEU A 283 -14.66 10.07 3.88
C LEU A 283 -15.70 9.52 4.86
N GLY A 284 -15.92 10.18 6.00
CA GLY A 284 -16.93 9.79 6.98
C GLY A 284 -18.36 9.75 6.42
N ALA A 285 -18.62 10.43 5.31
CA ALA A 285 -19.92 10.47 4.65
C ALA A 285 -20.23 9.24 3.78
N TYR A 286 -19.25 8.36 3.48
CA TYR A 286 -19.42 7.30 2.47
C TYR A 286 -19.94 5.96 2.98
N ASN A 287 -19.98 5.77 4.30
CA ASN A 287 -20.48 4.55 4.95
C ASN A 287 -19.77 3.25 4.49
N CYS A 288 -18.47 3.32 4.25
CA CYS A 288 -17.63 2.21 3.77
C CYS A 288 -16.75 1.67 4.89
N ARG A 289 -17.27 0.74 5.71
CA ARG A 289 -16.60 0.21 6.91
C ARG A 289 -15.33 -0.60 6.61
N SER A 290 -15.27 -1.23 5.45
CA SER A 290 -14.15 -2.12 5.07
C SER A 290 -13.10 -1.43 4.19
N VAL A 291 -13.22 -0.12 3.95
CA VAL A 291 -12.32 0.64 3.08
C VAL A 291 -11.61 1.72 3.87
N SER A 292 -10.29 1.74 3.78
CA SER A 292 -9.42 2.78 4.31
C SER A 292 -8.66 3.44 3.18
N VAL A 293 -8.44 4.74 3.23
CA VAL A 293 -7.73 5.50 2.18
C VAL A 293 -6.46 6.09 2.75
N THR A 294 -5.32 5.73 2.16
CA THR A 294 -4.02 6.31 2.55
C THR A 294 -3.60 7.42 1.61
N ILE A 295 -3.12 8.51 2.21
CA ILE A 295 -2.57 9.69 1.53
C ILE A 295 -1.12 9.99 1.96
N GLY A 296 -0.53 9.13 2.79
CA GLY A 296 0.86 9.26 3.20
C GLY A 296 1.83 8.81 2.12
N GLN A 297 2.99 9.45 2.03
CA GLN A 297 4.06 9.15 1.09
C GLN A 297 5.43 9.36 1.74
N ASP A 298 6.49 8.78 1.15
CA ASP A 298 7.87 9.08 1.48
C ASP A 298 8.27 10.43 0.85
N GLY A 299 8.82 11.34 1.66
CA GLY A 299 9.12 12.70 1.25
C GLY A 299 10.55 12.93 0.74
N ASN A 300 11.47 11.95 0.88
CA ASN A 300 12.88 12.21 0.55
C ASN A 300 13.69 11.01 0.04
N ASN A 301 13.11 9.82 -0.04
CA ASN A 301 13.82 8.60 -0.44
C ASN A 301 13.22 8.00 -1.72
N LEU A 302 13.36 6.69 -1.90
CA LEU A 302 12.94 5.97 -3.10
C LEU A 302 11.48 6.24 -3.49
N GLY A 303 10.55 6.32 -2.53
CA GLY A 303 9.16 6.64 -2.82
C GLY A 303 8.98 8.02 -3.46
N ASN A 304 9.72 9.04 -3.00
CA ASN A 304 9.72 10.38 -3.60
C ASN A 304 10.35 10.37 -5.01
N GLU A 305 11.47 9.68 -5.20
CA GLU A 305 12.12 9.55 -6.51
C GLU A 305 11.21 8.85 -7.52
N LEU A 306 10.55 7.77 -7.14
CA LEU A 306 9.59 7.06 -7.98
C LEU A 306 8.34 7.90 -8.29
N SER A 307 7.85 8.71 -7.36
CA SER A 307 6.76 9.65 -7.63
C SER A 307 7.15 10.67 -8.70
N ALA A 308 8.34 11.25 -8.58
CA ALA A 308 8.85 12.19 -9.57
C ALA A 308 9.10 11.54 -10.94
N SER A 309 9.64 10.31 -10.95
CA SER A 309 9.98 9.59 -12.19
C SER A 309 8.78 9.04 -12.94
N SER A 310 7.67 8.73 -12.24
CA SER A 310 6.44 8.20 -12.84
C SER A 310 5.33 9.22 -13.01
N ASN A 311 5.43 10.39 -12.36
CA ASN A 311 4.35 11.38 -12.22
C ASN A 311 3.08 10.81 -11.57
N PHE A 312 3.23 9.80 -10.69
CA PHE A 312 2.16 9.21 -9.89
C PHE A 312 2.48 9.29 -8.40
N SER A 313 1.47 9.24 -7.58
CA SER A 313 1.67 9.14 -6.13
C SER A 313 2.24 7.78 -5.74
N MET A 314 3.39 7.78 -5.06
CA MET A 314 3.99 6.60 -4.45
C MET A 314 3.58 6.52 -2.98
N THR A 315 2.30 6.44 -2.72
CA THR A 315 1.79 6.41 -1.35
C THR A 315 2.44 5.29 -0.52
N ASN A 316 2.36 5.41 0.79
CA ASN A 316 2.86 4.39 1.74
C ASN A 316 2.01 3.10 1.77
N LEU A 317 1.29 2.78 0.68
CA LEU A 317 0.33 1.67 0.59
C LEU A 317 0.93 0.32 1.02
N GLY A 318 2.11 -0.02 0.50
CA GLY A 318 2.80 -1.27 0.85
C GLY A 318 3.16 -1.34 2.34
N ALA A 319 3.64 -0.23 2.90
CA ALA A 319 3.99 -0.13 4.31
C ALA A 319 2.76 -0.25 5.22
N VAL A 320 1.65 0.44 4.90
CA VAL A 320 0.39 0.31 5.65
C VAL A 320 -0.13 -1.12 5.60
N LEU A 321 -0.14 -1.76 4.42
CA LEU A 321 -0.52 -3.17 4.29
C LEU A 321 0.38 -4.08 5.14
N GLY A 322 1.70 -3.84 5.16
CA GLY A 322 2.66 -4.57 5.99
C GLY A 322 2.36 -4.41 7.48
N ALA A 323 2.11 -3.18 7.94
CA ALA A 323 1.75 -2.90 9.34
C ALA A 323 0.44 -3.59 9.74
N VAL A 324 -0.60 -3.51 8.91
CA VAL A 324 -1.89 -4.21 9.13
C VAL A 324 -1.71 -5.72 9.15
N SER A 325 -0.90 -6.27 8.27
CA SER A 325 -0.58 -7.71 8.23
C SER A 325 0.20 -8.18 9.47
N TYR A 326 1.08 -7.33 10.02
CA TYR A 326 1.87 -7.62 11.21
C TYR A 326 1.07 -7.46 12.51
N SER A 327 0.07 -6.56 12.53
CA SER A 327 -0.75 -6.31 13.71
C SER A 327 -1.70 -7.47 14.02
N ALA A 328 -1.93 -7.75 15.30
CA ALA A 328 -3.08 -8.54 15.71
C ALA A 328 -4.38 -7.84 15.28
N VAL A 329 -5.49 -8.57 15.19
CA VAL A 329 -6.73 -8.01 14.62
C VAL A 329 -7.29 -6.82 15.42
N ASN A 330 -7.05 -6.78 16.72
CA ASN A 330 -7.49 -5.74 17.65
C ASN A 330 -6.48 -4.59 17.81
N GLU A 331 -5.28 -4.70 17.23
CA GLU A 331 -4.25 -3.68 17.37
C GLU A 331 -4.43 -2.55 16.38
N ASP A 332 -4.25 -1.34 16.86
CA ASP A 332 -4.24 -0.13 16.06
C ASP A 332 -2.83 0.09 15.46
N ILE A 333 -2.73 0.26 14.15
CA ILE A 333 -1.45 0.48 13.45
C ILE A 333 -0.83 1.85 13.77
N ALA A 334 -1.55 2.73 14.44
CA ALA A 334 -1.02 3.99 14.96
C ALA A 334 -0.38 3.83 16.35
N TRP A 335 -0.30 2.63 16.90
CA TRP A 335 0.29 2.39 18.22
C TRP A 335 1.81 2.68 18.23
N VAL A 336 2.16 3.83 18.79
CA VAL A 336 3.50 4.44 18.71
C VAL A 336 4.62 3.52 19.24
N SER A 337 4.36 2.73 20.29
CA SER A 337 5.39 1.84 20.85
C SER A 337 5.69 0.60 19.98
N LYS A 338 4.85 0.30 18.97
CA LYS A 338 4.95 -0.93 18.18
C LYS A 338 5.16 -0.68 16.68
N PHE A 339 4.47 0.29 16.10
CA PHE A 339 4.40 0.48 14.65
C PHE A 339 5.14 1.73 14.18
N ASN A 340 6.48 1.72 14.34
CA ASN A 340 7.32 2.72 13.68
C ASN A 340 7.43 2.38 12.19
N MET A 341 6.93 3.28 11.34
CA MET A 341 6.94 3.10 9.88
C MET A 341 8.33 3.32 9.29
N THR A 342 9.22 4.04 9.99
CA THR A 342 10.61 4.28 9.58
C THR A 342 11.51 3.16 10.13
N ASN A 343 11.46 1.99 9.54
CA ASN A 343 12.42 0.95 9.86
C ASN A 343 13.51 0.92 8.79
N GLY A 344 14.56 1.71 8.99
CA GLY A 344 15.61 1.95 8.00
C GLY A 344 15.62 3.40 7.54
N VAL A 345 15.68 3.63 6.23
CA VAL A 345 15.76 4.96 5.60
C VAL A 345 14.39 5.42 5.08
N GLU A 346 13.59 4.50 4.56
CA GLU A 346 12.29 4.78 3.95
C GLU A 346 11.31 5.38 4.96
N LEU A 347 10.46 6.26 4.48
CA LEU A 347 9.42 6.97 5.25
C LEU A 347 10.00 7.79 6.41
N SER A 348 11.28 8.18 6.36
CA SER A 348 11.92 8.99 7.42
C SER A 348 11.45 10.44 7.40
N VAL A 349 11.05 10.95 6.25
CA VAL A 349 10.39 12.25 6.07
C VAL A 349 8.96 11.99 5.59
N PRO A 350 7.95 12.21 6.45
CA PRO A 350 6.56 12.03 6.05
C PRO A 350 6.14 13.09 5.04
N ALA A 351 5.45 12.66 3.99
CA ALA A 351 4.83 13.53 3.00
C ALA A 351 3.41 13.05 2.67
N PHE A 352 2.68 13.85 1.91
CA PHE A 352 1.38 13.51 1.35
C PHE A 352 1.51 13.01 -0.11
N LEU A 353 0.43 12.43 -0.61
CA LEU A 353 0.34 11.89 -1.98
C LEU A 353 0.65 12.91 -3.09
N ASN A 354 0.64 14.19 -2.82
CA ASN A 354 1.04 15.28 -3.72
C ASN A 354 2.51 15.71 -3.53
N THR A 355 3.31 14.91 -2.83
CA THR A 355 4.72 15.15 -2.49
C THR A 355 4.98 16.27 -1.47
N GLU A 356 3.95 16.94 -0.96
CA GLU A 356 4.09 17.97 0.07
C GLU A 356 4.54 17.35 1.40
N VAL A 357 5.64 17.85 1.96
CA VAL A 357 6.18 17.35 3.24
C VAL A 357 5.26 17.74 4.40
N VAL A 358 5.02 16.81 5.31
CA VAL A 358 4.18 17.03 6.48
C VAL A 358 4.87 17.96 7.48
N ASP A 359 4.28 19.13 7.72
CA ASP A 359 4.70 20.07 8.76
C ASP A 359 3.72 20.02 9.95
N MET A 360 4.15 19.39 11.04
CA MET A 360 3.33 19.20 12.24
C MET A 360 2.90 20.52 12.92
N VAL A 361 3.61 21.61 12.66
CA VAL A 361 3.34 22.93 13.27
C VAL A 361 2.62 23.85 12.27
N GLY A 362 3.19 24.03 11.08
CA GLY A 362 2.63 24.93 10.06
C GLY A 362 1.30 24.45 9.49
N GLN A 363 1.08 23.14 9.43
CA GLN A 363 -0.11 22.51 8.87
C GLN A 363 -1.08 21.96 9.93
N ALA A 364 -0.97 22.35 11.21
CA ALA A 364 -1.76 21.73 12.30
C ALA A 364 -3.28 21.70 12.04
N ASN A 365 -3.84 22.75 11.43
CA ASN A 365 -5.28 22.79 11.08
C ASN A 365 -5.62 21.80 9.96
N LEU A 366 -4.78 21.71 8.93
CA LEU A 366 -4.93 20.77 7.82
C LEU A 366 -4.84 19.33 8.32
N LEU A 367 -3.85 19.01 9.14
CA LEU A 367 -3.69 17.69 9.75
C LEU A 367 -4.91 17.29 10.58
N THR A 368 -5.47 18.23 11.35
CA THR A 368 -6.71 17.99 12.10
C THR A 368 -7.88 17.76 11.15
N GLN A 369 -8.01 18.52 10.08
CA GLN A 369 -9.06 18.34 9.08
C GLN A 369 -8.94 16.99 8.40
N LEU A 370 -7.76 16.60 7.92
CA LEU A 370 -7.52 15.33 7.25
C LEU A 370 -7.79 14.13 8.16
N ASN A 371 -7.43 14.25 9.45
CA ASN A 371 -7.76 13.24 10.47
C ASN A 371 -9.27 13.11 10.66
N ASN A 372 -9.99 14.23 10.79
CA ASN A 372 -11.44 14.23 10.92
C ASN A 372 -12.15 13.71 9.66
N TYR A 373 -11.55 13.93 8.46
CA TYR A 373 -12.00 13.41 7.19
C TYR A 373 -11.62 11.94 6.97
N ARG A 374 -11.03 11.29 7.98
CA ARG A 374 -10.78 9.84 8.04
C ARG A 374 -9.68 9.33 7.10
N TYR A 375 -8.75 10.18 6.67
CA TYR A 375 -7.58 9.75 5.89
C TYR A 375 -6.48 9.17 6.76
N LEU A 376 -5.77 8.17 6.22
CA LEU A 376 -4.52 7.66 6.78
C LEU A 376 -3.35 8.47 6.20
N PHE A 377 -2.52 9.04 7.06
CA PHE A 377 -1.30 9.75 6.67
C PHE A 377 -0.21 9.55 7.72
N LEU A 378 1.00 9.98 7.36
CA LEU A 378 2.16 9.83 8.23
C LEU A 378 2.39 11.09 9.06
N ARG A 379 2.82 10.90 10.30
CA ARG A 379 3.18 11.99 11.23
C ARG A 379 4.38 11.63 12.08
N THR A 380 4.98 12.65 12.70
CA THR A 380 6.02 12.52 13.73
C THR A 380 5.52 12.97 15.09
N PHE A 381 6.21 12.55 16.15
CA PHE A 381 5.95 12.97 17.52
C PHE A 381 7.18 13.62 18.14
N VAL A 382 6.99 14.70 18.92
CA VAL A 382 8.09 15.37 19.60
C VAL A 382 8.68 14.43 20.65
N GLY A 383 10.01 14.23 20.57
CA GLY A 383 10.73 13.39 21.51
C GLY A 383 10.68 11.89 21.23
N VAL A 384 10.02 11.48 20.15
CA VAL A 384 9.98 10.07 19.70
C VAL A 384 10.52 9.99 18.28
N ALA A 385 11.56 9.17 18.07
CA ALA A 385 12.13 8.99 16.74
C ALA A 385 11.23 8.13 15.86
N GLY A 386 11.20 8.45 14.56
CA GLY A 386 10.46 7.71 13.53
C GLY A 386 9.16 8.39 13.11
N THR A 387 8.48 7.72 12.20
CA THR A 387 7.25 8.17 11.55
C THR A 387 6.14 7.16 11.84
N TYR A 388 4.96 7.64 12.08
CA TYR A 388 3.81 6.83 12.51
C TYR A 388 2.57 7.19 11.69
N VAL A 389 1.67 6.24 11.52
CA VAL A 389 0.33 6.53 10.97
C VAL A 389 -0.44 7.37 11.99
N ASN A 390 -1.27 8.30 11.50
CA ASN A 390 -2.06 9.18 12.37
C ASN A 390 -3.11 8.44 13.19
N ASP A 391 -3.83 7.49 12.60
CA ASP A 391 -4.87 6.66 13.21
C ASP A 391 -5.17 5.47 12.27
N ASN A 392 -6.22 4.69 12.56
CA ASN A 392 -6.62 3.46 11.89
C ASN A 392 -8.03 3.59 11.27
N HIS A 393 -8.26 4.68 10.55
CA HIS A 393 -9.57 5.08 10.04
C HIS A 393 -10.11 4.19 8.92
N CYS A 394 -11.44 3.97 8.93
CA CYS A 394 -12.21 3.52 7.77
C CYS A 394 -13.07 4.68 7.22
N ALA A 395 -13.51 4.55 5.96
CA ALA A 395 -14.31 5.57 5.27
C ALA A 395 -15.78 5.55 5.72
N ILE A 396 -15.99 5.79 7.00
CA ILE A 396 -17.30 5.81 7.68
C ILE A 396 -17.25 6.80 8.85
N SER A 397 -18.41 7.30 9.27
CA SER A 397 -18.52 8.23 10.38
C SER A 397 -17.85 7.72 11.66
N GLU A 398 -17.15 8.59 12.39
CA GLU A 398 -16.51 8.28 13.67
C GLU A 398 -17.50 7.76 14.72
N ALA A 399 -18.76 8.19 14.65
CA ALA A 399 -19.81 7.75 15.58
C ALA A 399 -20.29 6.31 15.32
N ASN A 400 -19.80 5.65 14.28
CA ASN A 400 -20.16 4.28 13.95
C ASN A 400 -19.26 3.27 14.67
N ASP A 401 -19.81 2.13 15.12
CA ASP A 401 -19.05 1.06 15.78
C ASP A 401 -17.95 0.47 14.88
N TYR A 402 -18.05 0.66 13.57
CA TYR A 402 -17.12 0.20 12.56
C TYR A 402 -16.18 1.29 12.05
N ALA A 403 -15.98 2.36 12.81
CA ALA A 403 -15.19 3.51 12.41
C ALA A 403 -13.70 3.23 12.23
N TYR A 404 -13.19 2.14 12.81
CA TYR A 404 -11.78 1.81 12.83
C TYR A 404 -11.50 0.41 12.29
N MET A 405 -10.39 0.26 11.56
CA MET A 405 -10.01 -0.99 10.89
C MET A 405 -9.81 -2.15 11.88
N ASN A 406 -9.22 -1.89 13.05
CA ASN A 406 -9.04 -2.92 14.10
C ASN A 406 -10.38 -3.49 14.57
N ASP A 407 -11.41 -2.64 14.78
CA ASP A 407 -12.72 -3.09 15.24
C ASP A 407 -13.41 -3.91 14.15
N ASN A 408 -13.30 -3.50 12.88
CA ASN A 408 -13.77 -4.28 11.73
C ASN A 408 -13.07 -5.65 11.63
N ARG A 409 -11.74 -5.69 11.77
CA ARG A 409 -10.98 -6.95 11.71
C ARG A 409 -11.38 -7.91 12.83
N VAL A 410 -11.68 -7.39 14.02
CA VAL A 410 -12.20 -8.18 15.17
C VAL A 410 -13.53 -8.81 14.81
N ILE A 411 -14.49 -8.03 14.32
CA ILE A 411 -15.81 -8.53 13.92
C ILE A 411 -15.70 -9.52 12.75
N ASP A 412 -14.86 -9.23 11.76
CA ASP A 412 -14.64 -10.11 10.62
C ASP A 412 -14.01 -11.46 11.02
N LYS A 413 -13.11 -11.46 12.00
CA LYS A 413 -12.58 -12.70 12.59
C LYS A 413 -13.64 -13.45 13.36
N ALA A 414 -14.42 -12.77 14.21
CA ALA A 414 -15.52 -13.36 14.93
C ALA A 414 -16.57 -13.96 13.98
N HIS A 415 -16.91 -13.30 12.88
CA HIS A 415 -17.79 -13.81 11.83
C HIS A 415 -17.29 -15.16 11.29
N ARG A 416 -16.01 -15.23 10.89
CA ARG A 416 -15.42 -16.47 10.34
C ARG A 416 -15.43 -17.60 11.36
N LEU A 417 -15.08 -17.29 12.62
CA LEU A 417 -15.03 -18.25 13.70
C LEU A 417 -16.40 -18.81 14.06
N LEU A 418 -17.39 -17.92 14.22
CA LEU A 418 -18.77 -18.30 14.50
C LEU A 418 -19.36 -19.12 13.36
N TYR A 419 -19.17 -18.71 12.10
CA TYR A 419 -19.60 -19.45 10.94
C TYR A 419 -19.02 -20.87 10.95
N ALA A 420 -17.71 -21.01 11.07
CA ALA A 420 -17.04 -22.32 11.10
C ALA A 420 -17.47 -23.18 12.30
N GLY A 421 -17.66 -22.56 13.47
CA GLY A 421 -18.05 -23.25 14.70
C GLY A 421 -19.49 -23.77 14.71
N VAL A 422 -20.41 -23.03 14.07
CA VAL A 422 -21.83 -23.40 14.03
C VAL A 422 -22.19 -24.20 12.77
N LEU A 423 -21.39 -24.12 11.70
CA LEU A 423 -21.63 -24.81 10.44
C LEU A 423 -21.93 -26.34 10.56
N PRO A 424 -21.27 -27.12 11.43
CA PRO A 424 -21.59 -28.54 11.61
C PRO A 424 -23.00 -28.80 12.11
N PHE A 425 -23.69 -27.81 12.69
CA PHE A 425 -25.06 -27.88 13.13
C PHE A 425 -26.12 -27.61 12.04
N LEU A 426 -25.69 -27.09 10.90
CA LEU A 426 -26.55 -26.78 9.77
C LEU A 426 -27.24 -28.04 9.24
N ASN A 427 -28.55 -27.97 9.01
CA ASN A 427 -29.40 -29.11 8.63
C ASN A 427 -29.46 -30.28 9.68
N GLY A 428 -28.93 -30.05 10.88
CA GLY A 428 -29.04 -30.99 11.99
C GLY A 428 -30.49 -31.11 12.52
N THR A 429 -30.84 -32.26 13.04
CA THR A 429 -32.14 -32.43 13.68
C THR A 429 -32.17 -31.75 15.04
N ILE A 430 -33.20 -30.96 15.31
CA ILE A 430 -33.39 -30.20 16.54
C ILE A 430 -34.51 -30.85 17.37
N LYS A 431 -34.22 -31.23 18.60
CA LYS A 431 -35.22 -31.68 19.54
C LYS A 431 -35.97 -30.52 20.16
N LEU A 432 -37.27 -30.53 20.07
CA LEU A 432 -38.16 -29.53 20.65
C LEU A 432 -38.84 -30.04 21.90
N GLU A 433 -39.30 -29.11 22.75
CA GLU A 433 -40.17 -29.40 23.87
C GLU A 433 -41.61 -29.65 23.38
N ALA A 434 -42.48 -30.12 24.27
CA ALA A 434 -43.86 -30.50 23.92
C ALA A 434 -44.71 -29.32 23.42
N ASP A 435 -44.35 -28.11 23.78
CA ASP A 435 -44.97 -26.84 23.34
C ASP A 435 -44.41 -26.29 22.06
N GLY A 436 -43.43 -26.98 21.40
CA GLY A 436 -42.81 -26.57 20.15
C GLY A 436 -41.61 -25.62 20.32
N THR A 437 -41.23 -25.30 21.53
CA THR A 437 -40.04 -24.46 21.83
C THR A 437 -38.75 -25.26 21.75
N LEU A 438 -37.59 -24.57 21.69
CA LEU A 438 -36.28 -25.22 21.75
C LEU A 438 -36.04 -25.83 23.15
N SER A 439 -35.52 -27.05 23.20
CA SER A 439 -35.10 -27.61 24.49
C SER A 439 -33.87 -26.80 25.02
N LEU A 440 -33.83 -26.59 26.34
CA LEU A 440 -32.68 -25.92 26.99
C LEU A 440 -31.36 -26.66 26.70
N ALA A 441 -31.41 -27.97 26.52
CA ALA A 441 -30.22 -28.78 26.17
C ALA A 441 -29.73 -28.44 24.76
N THR A 442 -30.61 -28.23 23.79
CA THR A 442 -30.26 -27.78 22.45
C THR A 442 -29.69 -26.37 22.46
N CYS A 443 -30.33 -25.44 23.17
CA CYS A 443 -29.82 -24.08 23.34
C CYS A 443 -28.41 -24.08 23.94
N GLY A 444 -28.18 -24.83 25.02
CA GLY A 444 -26.86 -24.92 25.67
C GLY A 444 -25.80 -25.56 24.77
N TYR A 445 -26.17 -26.57 23.97
CA TYR A 445 -25.23 -27.17 23.01
C TYR A 445 -24.78 -26.18 21.92
N VAL A 446 -25.71 -25.50 21.25
CA VAL A 446 -25.38 -24.51 20.21
C VAL A 446 -24.64 -23.31 20.79
N GLN A 447 -25.06 -22.84 21.97
CA GLN A 447 -24.34 -21.81 22.70
C GLN A 447 -22.90 -22.23 23.00
N GLY A 448 -22.66 -23.47 23.38
CA GLY A 448 -21.33 -24.03 23.62
C GLY A 448 -20.47 -24.04 22.35
N LEU A 449 -21.04 -24.39 21.19
CA LEU A 449 -20.33 -24.35 19.90
C LEU A 449 -19.88 -22.93 19.58
N ALA A 450 -20.80 -21.96 19.67
CA ALA A 450 -20.50 -20.55 19.40
C ALA A 450 -19.49 -19.98 20.40
N SER A 451 -19.64 -20.28 21.69
CA SER A 451 -18.72 -19.83 22.74
C SER A 451 -17.30 -20.38 22.55
N THR A 452 -17.17 -21.67 22.24
CA THR A 452 -15.85 -22.28 21.99
C THR A 452 -15.11 -21.56 20.85
N SER A 453 -15.84 -21.08 19.82
CA SER A 453 -15.28 -20.33 18.71
C SER A 453 -14.70 -18.98 19.15
N LEU A 454 -15.40 -18.24 20.03
CA LEU A 454 -14.97 -16.92 20.51
C LEU A 454 -13.95 -16.99 21.65
N ASP A 455 -13.91 -18.08 22.42
CA ASP A 455 -12.92 -18.30 23.48
C ASP A 455 -11.47 -18.25 22.96
N ALA A 456 -11.26 -18.60 21.70
CA ALA A 456 -9.94 -18.45 21.05
C ALA A 456 -9.52 -16.98 21.00
N MET A 457 -10.44 -16.06 20.69
CA MET A 457 -10.17 -14.62 20.64
C MET A 457 -9.93 -14.02 22.05
N ILE A 458 -10.65 -14.51 23.08
CA ILE A 458 -10.38 -14.14 24.48
C ILE A 458 -8.95 -14.56 24.88
N ARG A 459 -8.58 -15.81 24.59
CA ARG A 459 -7.22 -16.31 24.90
C ARG A 459 -6.11 -15.56 24.17
N ALA A 460 -6.40 -15.08 22.97
CA ALA A 460 -5.48 -14.23 22.17
C ALA A 460 -5.49 -12.77 22.60
N ASN A 461 -6.32 -12.35 23.58
CA ASN A 461 -6.55 -10.97 23.98
C ASN A 461 -7.05 -10.06 22.85
N GLU A 462 -7.78 -10.61 21.89
CA GLU A 462 -8.31 -9.87 20.73
C GLU A 462 -9.66 -9.21 21.04
N ILE A 463 -10.40 -9.77 22.00
CA ILE A 463 -11.65 -9.21 22.55
C ILE A 463 -11.61 -9.22 24.08
N SER A 464 -12.30 -8.28 24.70
CA SER A 464 -12.40 -8.19 26.16
C SER A 464 -13.43 -9.18 26.73
N ASN A 465 -14.56 -9.34 26.04
CA ASN A 465 -15.65 -10.23 26.47
C ASN A 465 -16.60 -10.51 25.30
N TYR A 466 -17.48 -11.48 25.46
CA TYR A 466 -18.59 -11.74 24.54
C TYR A 466 -19.79 -12.35 25.28
N GLN A 467 -20.95 -12.30 24.62
CA GLN A 467 -22.19 -12.93 25.09
C GLN A 467 -22.90 -13.61 23.94
N ILE A 468 -23.27 -14.86 24.10
CA ILE A 468 -24.09 -15.60 23.14
C ILE A 468 -25.49 -15.78 23.73
N LEU A 469 -26.49 -15.34 22.98
CA LEU A 469 -27.90 -15.43 23.36
C LEU A 469 -28.66 -16.25 22.30
N ILE A 470 -29.46 -17.21 22.79
CA ILE A 470 -30.38 -18.00 21.98
C ILE A 470 -31.74 -17.96 22.70
N ASP A 471 -32.74 -17.39 22.07
CA ASP A 471 -34.08 -17.37 22.58
C ASP A 471 -34.71 -18.79 22.45
N PRO A 472 -35.05 -19.49 23.52
CA PRO A 472 -35.68 -20.81 23.45
C PRO A 472 -37.10 -20.77 22.85
N ALA A 473 -37.79 -19.60 22.88
CA ALA A 473 -39.15 -19.46 22.36
C ALA A 473 -39.23 -19.45 20.81
N GLN A 474 -38.11 -19.58 20.09
CA GLN A 474 -38.11 -19.64 18.64
C GLN A 474 -38.89 -20.82 18.09
N ASN A 475 -39.75 -20.57 17.11
CA ASN A 475 -40.54 -21.62 16.46
C ASN A 475 -39.82 -22.14 15.18
N ILE A 476 -38.91 -23.10 15.38
CA ILE A 476 -38.11 -23.69 14.29
C ILE A 476 -38.99 -24.46 13.29
N LEU A 477 -40.09 -25.10 13.76
CA LEU A 477 -40.99 -25.81 12.84
C LEU A 477 -41.68 -24.91 11.82
N ALA A 478 -41.95 -23.67 12.21
CA ALA A 478 -42.59 -22.68 11.30
C ALA A 478 -41.59 -21.98 10.41
N THR A 479 -40.38 -21.72 10.88
CA THR A 479 -39.42 -20.83 10.19
C THR A 479 -38.25 -21.58 9.57
N SER A 480 -37.97 -22.81 10.02
CA SER A 480 -36.71 -23.55 9.70
C SER A 480 -35.44 -22.75 9.98
N THR A 481 -35.52 -21.74 10.87
CA THR A 481 -34.43 -20.79 11.16
C THR A 481 -34.13 -20.79 12.65
N LEU A 482 -32.85 -20.93 12.99
CA LEU A 482 -32.34 -20.73 14.34
C LEU A 482 -31.58 -19.39 14.38
N VAL A 483 -32.01 -18.46 15.22
CA VAL A 483 -31.35 -17.16 15.46
C VAL A 483 -30.43 -17.27 16.65
N ILE A 484 -29.16 -16.88 16.44
CA ILE A 484 -28.12 -16.78 17.47
C ILE A 484 -27.67 -15.34 17.51
N THR A 485 -27.71 -14.69 18.67
CA THR A 485 -27.18 -13.34 18.85
C THR A 485 -25.82 -13.43 19.56
N ALA A 486 -24.78 -12.86 18.95
CA ALA A 486 -23.45 -12.74 19.52
C ALA A 486 -23.12 -11.26 19.75
N ASN A 487 -22.97 -10.87 21.01
CA ASN A 487 -22.53 -9.54 21.41
C ASN A 487 -21.04 -9.65 21.74
N ILE A 488 -20.20 -8.80 21.13
CA ILE A 488 -18.75 -8.82 21.30
C ILE A 488 -18.30 -7.48 21.87
N GLN A 489 -17.51 -7.53 22.93
CA GLN A 489 -16.86 -6.36 23.51
C GLN A 489 -15.41 -6.31 23.03
N PRO A 490 -15.03 -5.36 22.15
CA PRO A 490 -13.66 -5.22 21.70
C PRO A 490 -12.71 -4.81 22.83
N THR A 491 -11.40 -4.83 22.57
CA THR A 491 -10.40 -4.21 23.43
C THR A 491 -10.42 -2.69 23.22
N GLY A 492 -10.24 -1.91 24.29
CA GLY A 492 -10.22 -0.44 24.20
C GLY A 492 -8.89 0.08 23.64
N VAL A 493 -8.94 1.10 22.77
CA VAL A 493 -7.78 1.86 22.29
C VAL A 493 -7.81 3.26 22.86
N ALA A 494 -6.73 3.67 23.56
CA ALA A 494 -6.59 5.00 24.13
C ALA A 494 -6.07 5.99 23.08
N ARG A 495 -6.94 6.53 22.23
CA ARG A 495 -6.60 7.51 21.20
C ARG A 495 -6.29 8.89 21.75
N HIS A 496 -6.89 9.25 22.88
CA HIS A 496 -6.65 10.53 23.57
C HIS A 496 -6.25 10.29 25.01
N ILE A 497 -5.17 10.92 25.47
CA ILE A 497 -4.68 10.87 26.84
C ILE A 497 -4.63 12.29 27.38
N THR A 498 -5.38 12.57 28.44
CA THR A 498 -5.34 13.86 29.13
C THR A 498 -4.56 13.71 30.44
N ILE A 499 -3.52 14.51 30.61
CA ILE A 499 -2.71 14.57 31.84
C ILE A 499 -2.95 15.92 32.50
N ASN A 500 -3.49 15.93 33.72
CA ASN A 500 -3.67 17.13 34.51
C ASN A 500 -2.43 17.34 35.41
N LEU A 501 -1.66 18.39 35.15
CA LEU A 501 -0.49 18.75 35.92
C LEU A 501 -0.83 19.94 36.83
N GLY A 502 -0.44 19.86 38.10
CA GLY A 502 -0.64 20.95 39.08
C GLY A 502 0.44 20.91 40.13
N PHE A 503 0.70 22.08 40.73
CA PHE A 503 1.54 22.17 41.91
C PHE A 503 0.66 22.00 43.18
N VAL A 504 1.17 21.24 44.14
CA VAL A 504 0.54 21.05 45.45
C VAL A 504 1.51 21.48 46.54
N THR A 505 0.99 21.97 47.63
CA THR A 505 1.80 22.42 48.80
C THR A 505 2.21 21.25 49.70
N SER A 506 1.58 20.09 49.55
CA SER A 506 1.89 18.83 50.25
C SER A 506 1.39 17.65 49.43
N ILE A 507 2.09 16.50 49.47
CA ILE A 507 1.67 15.21 48.92
C ILE A 507 1.42 14.25 50.07
#